data_a925d8c7a755c80b7cc38bae1ab17eb3
#
_entry.id   a925d8c7a755c80b7cc38bae1ab17eb3
#
_cell.length_a   1.000
_cell.length_b   1.000
_cell.length_c   1.000
_cell.angle_alpha   90.00
_cell.angle_beta   90.00
_cell.angle_gamma   90.00
#
_symmetry.space_group_name_H-M   'P 1'
#
loop_
_entity.id
_entity.type
_entity.pdbx_description
1 polymer ?
#
loop_
_entity_poly.entity_id
_entity_poly.type
_entity_poly.pdbx_seq_one_letter_code
_entity_poly.pdbx_strand_id
1 'polypeptide(L)'
;MKASFLTAMITNSLLLFDFSSSSDWSGWEIQNDVVMGGKSSSGLLRSQEGNAVFTGDVSLRNNGGFASLQYHFTPKDIRGYEKAVIHLKGDGKEYQFRIKASLNERTSYIYTFKTSGEWQTIEIPLNKMEPSYRGNKLDQPNFNANQMQEVRFLISNGKAENFRLEIDKLVLQG
;
A
#
# COMPACT_ATOMS: atom_id res chain seq x y z
N MET A 1 28.96 4.21 40.64
CA MET A 1 28.03 3.40 39.80
C MET A 1 27.15 4.35 39.01
N LYS A 2 27.28 4.39 37.69
CA LYS A 2 26.38 5.16 36.85
C LYS A 2 25.23 4.24 36.47
N ALA A 3 24.03 4.51 36.98
CA ALA A 3 22.82 3.85 36.55
C ALA A 3 22.52 4.26 35.09
N SER A 4 22.66 3.30 34.20
CA SER A 4 22.26 3.49 32.77
C SER A 4 20.75 3.38 32.72
N PHE A 5 20.07 4.49 32.62
CA PHE A 5 18.62 4.50 32.32
C PHE A 5 18.46 4.12 30.87
N LEU A 6 18.14 2.86 30.62
CA LEU A 6 17.66 2.41 29.32
C LEU A 6 16.24 2.97 29.15
N THR A 7 16.11 4.12 28.53
CA THR A 7 14.80 4.66 28.14
C THR A 7 14.28 3.75 27.03
N ALA A 8 13.35 2.86 27.37
CA ALA A 8 12.61 2.12 26.37
C ALA A 8 11.81 3.14 25.55
N MET A 9 12.22 3.36 24.31
CA MET A 9 11.41 4.13 23.36
C MET A 9 10.13 3.33 23.13
N ILE A 10 9.03 3.80 23.69
CA ILE A 10 7.69 3.29 23.37
C ILE A 10 7.41 3.75 21.96
N THR A 11 7.60 2.87 20.99
CA THR A 11 7.25 3.13 19.58
C THR A 11 5.74 3.16 19.50
N ASN A 12 5.17 4.33 19.20
CA ASN A 12 3.74 4.47 18.96
C ASN A 12 3.39 3.72 17.67
N SER A 13 2.37 2.85 17.69
CA SER A 13 1.97 2.09 16.53
C SER A 13 0.44 2.03 16.38
N LEU A 14 -0.05 2.10 15.15
CA LEU A 14 -1.45 2.00 14.78
C LEU A 14 -1.61 0.90 13.74
N LEU A 15 -2.33 -0.16 14.07
CA LEU A 15 -2.68 -1.20 13.11
C LEU A 15 -3.72 -0.66 12.12
N LEU A 16 -3.36 -0.55 10.85
CA LEU A 16 -4.29 -0.20 9.78
C LEU A 16 -5.08 -1.42 9.32
N PHE A 17 -4.41 -2.53 9.05
CA PHE A 17 -5.06 -3.78 8.71
C PHE A 17 -4.15 -5.00 8.97
N ASP A 18 -4.77 -6.07 9.47
CA ASP A 18 -4.17 -7.38 9.67
C ASP A 18 -4.93 -8.40 8.83
N PHE A 19 -4.27 -9.00 7.82
CA PHE A 19 -4.84 -10.02 6.96
C PHE A 19 -4.74 -11.40 7.62
N SER A 20 -5.29 -11.53 8.82
CA SER A 20 -5.40 -12.83 9.48
C SER A 20 -6.61 -13.62 9.00
N SER A 21 -6.64 -14.91 9.34
CA SER A 21 -7.77 -15.79 8.99
C SER A 21 -9.10 -15.36 9.62
N SER A 22 -9.06 -14.59 10.70
CA SER A 22 -10.24 -14.11 11.43
C SER A 22 -10.71 -12.71 11.01
N SER A 23 -9.94 -11.98 10.18
CA SER A 23 -10.30 -10.64 9.74
C SER A 23 -11.31 -10.64 8.61
N ASP A 24 -12.15 -9.61 8.56
CA ASP A 24 -13.10 -9.34 7.47
C ASP A 24 -12.39 -8.51 6.37
N TRP A 25 -12.28 -9.07 5.18
CA TRP A 25 -11.61 -8.43 4.03
C TRP A 25 -12.58 -7.73 3.08
N SER A 26 -13.87 -7.70 3.38
CA SER A 26 -14.90 -7.16 2.47
C SER A 26 -14.71 -5.68 2.14
N GLY A 27 -13.95 -4.92 2.95
CA GLY A 27 -13.59 -3.53 2.68
C GLY A 27 -12.46 -3.35 1.68
N TRP A 28 -11.78 -4.42 1.28
CA TRP A 28 -10.76 -4.39 0.25
C TRP A 28 -11.36 -4.64 -1.12
N GLU A 29 -11.02 -3.81 -2.09
CA GLU A 29 -11.60 -3.84 -3.44
C GLU A 29 -10.51 -3.86 -4.51
N ILE A 30 -10.74 -4.66 -5.55
CA ILE A 30 -9.92 -4.65 -6.76
C ILE A 30 -10.36 -3.46 -7.63
N GLN A 31 -9.40 -2.66 -8.08
CA GLN A 31 -9.61 -1.61 -9.07
C GLN A 31 -8.49 -1.63 -10.10
N ASN A 32 -8.77 -2.21 -11.26
CA ASN A 32 -7.82 -2.31 -12.36
C ASN A 32 -8.10 -1.25 -13.43
N ASP A 33 -7.25 -1.21 -14.45
CA ASP A 33 -7.37 -0.33 -15.61
C ASP A 33 -8.66 -0.54 -16.43
N VAL A 34 -9.44 -1.56 -16.14
CA VAL A 34 -10.76 -1.82 -16.76
C VAL A 34 -11.69 -0.62 -16.62
N VAL A 35 -11.59 0.15 -15.54
CA VAL A 35 -12.34 1.41 -15.35
C VAL A 35 -12.03 2.46 -16.43
N MET A 36 -10.92 2.31 -17.17
CA MET A 36 -10.51 3.15 -18.29
C MET A 36 -10.54 2.40 -19.62
N GLY A 37 -11.13 1.21 -19.67
CA GLY A 37 -11.21 0.36 -20.85
C GLY A 37 -10.05 -0.62 -21.04
N GLY A 38 -9.11 -0.69 -20.10
CA GLY A 38 -8.00 -1.66 -20.10
C GLY A 38 -8.41 -3.11 -19.94
N LYS A 39 -7.47 -4.02 -20.01
CA LYS A 39 -7.69 -5.48 -19.99
C LYS A 39 -6.92 -6.21 -18.90
N SER A 40 -6.34 -5.50 -17.94
CA SER A 40 -5.72 -6.14 -16.78
C SER A 40 -6.76 -6.85 -15.91
N SER A 41 -6.37 -7.97 -15.32
CA SER A 41 -7.23 -8.75 -14.42
C SER A 41 -6.47 -9.08 -13.14
N SER A 42 -7.15 -9.08 -12.02
CA SER A 42 -6.55 -9.45 -10.73
C SER A 42 -7.61 -9.93 -9.73
N GLY A 43 -7.13 -10.49 -8.65
CA GLY A 43 -7.98 -10.97 -7.56
C GLY A 43 -7.26 -10.90 -6.22
N LEU A 44 -8.05 -11.01 -5.17
CA LEU A 44 -7.59 -11.12 -3.80
C LEU A 44 -7.95 -12.50 -3.27
N LEU A 45 -6.96 -13.32 -2.97
CA LEU A 45 -7.10 -14.68 -2.52
C LEU A 45 -6.56 -14.83 -1.09
N ARG A 46 -6.94 -15.91 -0.42
CA ARG A 46 -6.37 -16.28 0.88
C ARG A 46 -5.34 -17.39 0.68
N SER A 47 -4.12 -17.19 1.19
CA SER A 47 -3.09 -18.24 1.19
C SER A 47 -3.41 -19.34 2.21
N GLN A 48 -2.69 -20.46 2.14
CA GLN A 48 -2.81 -21.55 3.12
C GLN A 48 -2.45 -21.08 4.54
N GLU A 49 -1.56 -20.11 4.66
CA GLU A 49 -1.13 -19.50 5.93
C GLU A 49 -2.10 -18.41 6.43
N GLY A 50 -3.14 -18.08 5.64
CA GLY A 50 -4.17 -17.12 6.00
C GLY A 50 -3.91 -15.69 5.53
N ASN A 51 -2.79 -15.41 4.86
CA ASN A 51 -2.44 -14.09 4.36
C ASN A 51 -3.22 -13.72 3.09
N ALA A 52 -3.28 -12.42 2.78
CA ALA A 52 -3.85 -11.94 1.52
C ALA A 52 -2.88 -12.14 0.37
N VAL A 53 -3.36 -12.66 -0.76
CA VAL A 53 -2.60 -12.77 -2.01
C VAL A 53 -3.28 -11.91 -3.06
N PHE A 54 -2.67 -10.80 -3.39
CA PHE A 54 -3.03 -9.94 -4.50
C PHE A 54 -2.27 -10.41 -5.74
N THR A 55 -2.98 -10.95 -6.73
CA THR A 55 -2.38 -11.62 -7.90
C THR A 55 -3.19 -11.38 -9.16
N GLY A 56 -2.54 -11.44 -10.32
CA GLY A 56 -3.21 -11.28 -11.59
C GLY A 56 -2.25 -11.05 -12.76
N ASP A 57 -2.82 -10.47 -13.80
CA ASP A 57 -2.16 -10.20 -15.08
C ASP A 57 -2.35 -8.74 -15.46
N VAL A 58 -1.23 -8.02 -15.62
CA VAL A 58 -1.24 -6.66 -16.17
C VAL A 58 -1.22 -6.75 -17.69
N SER A 59 -2.13 -6.06 -18.36
CA SER A 59 -2.22 -5.94 -19.81
C SER A 59 -2.02 -4.49 -20.24
N LEU A 60 -1.26 -4.28 -21.32
CA LEU A 60 -1.08 -2.95 -21.92
C LEU A 60 -2.13 -2.61 -22.98
N ARG A 61 -3.05 -3.53 -23.27
CA ARG A 61 -4.10 -3.33 -24.26
C ARG A 61 -5.02 -2.17 -23.86
N ASN A 62 -5.49 -1.42 -24.88
CA ASN A 62 -6.43 -0.30 -24.72
C ASN A 62 -5.93 0.78 -23.75
N ASN A 63 -4.62 1.10 -23.81
CA ASN A 63 -3.97 2.04 -22.90
C ASN A 63 -4.10 1.69 -21.43
N GLY A 64 -4.26 0.39 -21.11
CA GLY A 64 -4.20 -0.14 -19.77
C GLY A 64 -2.78 -0.15 -19.23
N GLY A 65 -2.53 -0.91 -18.20
CA GLY A 65 -1.19 -1.12 -17.66
C GLY A 65 -1.09 -1.10 -16.15
N PHE A 66 -2.21 -1.24 -15.42
CA PHE A 66 -2.17 -1.37 -13.97
C PHE A 66 -3.23 -2.30 -13.40
N ALA A 67 -2.90 -2.86 -12.25
CA ALA A 67 -3.84 -3.53 -11.37
C ALA A 67 -3.66 -2.97 -9.95
N SER A 68 -4.74 -2.83 -9.21
CA SER A 68 -4.66 -2.32 -7.85
C SER A 68 -5.67 -2.96 -6.89
N LEU A 69 -5.29 -2.93 -5.63
CA LEU A 69 -6.07 -3.36 -4.47
C LEU A 69 -6.16 -2.19 -3.51
N GLN A 70 -7.37 -1.75 -3.17
CA GLN A 70 -7.61 -0.57 -2.34
C GLN A 70 -8.46 -0.89 -1.11
N TYR A 71 -8.25 -0.12 -0.06
CA TYR A 71 -9.03 -0.14 1.16
C TYR A 71 -9.40 1.29 1.57
N HIS A 72 -10.69 1.53 1.68
CA HIS A 72 -11.25 2.79 2.16
C HIS A 72 -11.76 2.62 3.59
N PHE A 73 -11.51 3.61 4.42
CA PHE A 73 -11.93 3.57 5.82
C PHE A 73 -12.35 4.95 6.31
N THR A 74 -13.01 4.99 7.45
CA THR A 74 -13.32 6.24 8.15
C THR A 74 -12.02 6.99 8.40
N PRO A 75 -11.97 8.33 8.18
CA PRO A 75 -10.75 9.10 8.38
C PRO A 75 -10.10 8.79 9.73
N LYS A 76 -8.83 8.42 9.69
CA LYS A 76 -8.02 8.15 10.88
C LYS A 76 -7.08 9.30 11.14
N ASP A 77 -7.04 9.78 12.39
CA ASP A 77 -6.02 10.71 12.85
C ASP A 77 -4.67 9.98 12.89
N ILE A 78 -3.70 10.50 12.15
CA ILE A 78 -2.37 9.90 12.02
C ILE A 78 -1.26 10.80 12.57
N ARG A 79 -1.62 11.82 13.36
CA ARG A 79 -0.61 12.67 14.03
C ARG A 79 0.27 11.82 14.94
N GLY A 80 1.59 12.04 14.86
CA GLY A 80 2.57 11.28 15.63
C GLY A 80 3.02 9.97 14.98
N TYR A 81 2.49 9.63 13.78
CA TYR A 81 2.99 8.51 12.98
C TYR A 81 3.82 9.05 11.81
N GLU A 82 5.00 8.46 11.61
CA GLU A 82 5.97 8.97 10.64
C GLU A 82 6.16 8.03 9.44
N LYS A 83 5.85 6.75 9.60
CA LYS A 83 6.05 5.74 8.55
C LYS A 83 4.95 4.68 8.52
N ALA A 84 4.72 4.14 7.32
CA ALA A 84 3.99 2.89 7.12
C ALA A 84 4.97 1.73 7.15
N VAL A 85 4.60 0.65 7.81
CA VAL A 85 5.38 -0.59 7.91
C VAL A 85 4.51 -1.73 7.39
N ILE A 86 4.99 -2.41 6.35
CA ILE A 86 4.24 -3.43 5.63
C ILE A 86 5.03 -4.73 5.67
N HIS A 87 4.46 -5.78 6.22
CA HIS A 87 5.02 -7.12 6.17
C HIS A 87 4.42 -7.86 4.96
N LEU A 88 5.26 -8.17 3.99
CA LEU A 88 4.82 -8.73 2.70
C LEU A 88 5.88 -9.64 2.08
N LYS A 89 5.42 -10.42 1.09
CA LYS A 89 6.25 -11.23 0.21
C LYS A 89 5.84 -10.98 -1.23
N GLY A 90 6.77 -10.44 -2.03
CA GLY A 90 6.54 -10.18 -3.45
C GLY A 90 7.09 -11.26 -4.35
N ASP A 91 7.32 -10.90 -5.61
CA ASP A 91 7.76 -11.77 -6.68
C ASP A 91 9.00 -11.21 -7.43
N GLY A 92 9.75 -10.32 -6.79
CA GLY A 92 10.91 -9.65 -7.36
C GLY A 92 10.57 -8.40 -8.19
N LYS A 93 9.28 -8.05 -8.32
CA LYS A 93 8.83 -6.89 -9.09
C LYS A 93 8.69 -5.65 -8.21
N GLU A 94 8.56 -4.50 -8.86
CA GLU A 94 8.25 -3.24 -8.19
C GLU A 94 6.75 -3.06 -8.05
N TYR A 95 6.36 -2.51 -6.90
CA TYR A 95 4.98 -2.15 -6.56
C TYR A 95 4.94 -0.74 -6.04
N GLN A 96 3.76 -0.15 -6.08
CA GLN A 96 3.50 1.15 -5.47
C GLN A 96 2.59 0.96 -4.26
N PHE A 97 2.94 1.63 -3.17
CA PHE A 97 2.04 1.89 -2.06
C PHE A 97 1.51 3.30 -2.20
N ARG A 98 0.21 3.45 -2.15
CA ARG A 98 -0.47 4.74 -2.30
C ARG A 98 -1.38 5.01 -1.12
N ILE A 99 -1.47 6.28 -0.75
CA ILE A 99 -2.38 6.74 0.30
C ILE A 99 -3.14 7.98 -0.16
N LYS A 100 -4.30 8.21 0.46
CA LYS A 100 -5.04 9.47 0.39
C LYS A 100 -5.35 9.98 1.77
N ALA A 101 -5.22 11.29 1.95
CA ALA A 101 -5.65 11.96 3.17
C ALA A 101 -7.18 11.98 3.27
N SER A 102 -7.86 12.23 2.16
CA SER A 102 -9.32 12.26 2.06
C SER A 102 -9.77 11.70 0.71
N LEU A 103 -10.91 11.00 0.69
CA LEU A 103 -11.53 10.53 -0.55
C LEU A 103 -12.08 11.67 -1.41
N ASN A 104 -12.28 12.86 -0.82
CA ASN A 104 -12.73 14.05 -1.54
C ASN A 104 -11.60 14.74 -2.31
N GLU A 105 -10.34 14.37 -2.05
CA GLU A 105 -9.18 14.92 -2.74
C GLU A 105 -8.84 14.09 -3.98
N ARG A 106 -8.37 14.76 -5.03
CA ARG A 106 -7.88 14.10 -6.24
C ARG A 106 -6.50 13.47 -6.03
N THR A 107 -5.68 14.08 -5.20
CA THR A 107 -4.29 13.71 -4.97
C THR A 107 -4.19 12.36 -4.26
N SER A 108 -3.41 11.46 -4.84
CA SER A 108 -2.86 10.29 -4.16
C SER A 108 -1.37 10.52 -3.94
N TYR A 109 -0.84 9.98 -2.85
CA TYR A 109 0.58 10.03 -2.55
C TYR A 109 1.18 8.67 -2.76
N ILE A 110 2.32 8.59 -3.48
CA ILE A 110 2.89 7.36 -4.00
C ILE A 110 4.29 7.14 -3.43
N TYR A 111 4.57 5.91 -3.08
CA TYR A 111 5.92 5.42 -2.82
C TYR A 111 6.12 4.10 -3.57
N THR A 112 7.18 4.01 -4.38
CA THR A 112 7.53 2.81 -5.12
C THR A 112 8.53 1.99 -4.33
N PHE A 113 8.28 0.70 -4.20
CA PHE A 113 9.19 -0.23 -3.52
C PHE A 113 9.41 -1.49 -4.34
N LYS A 114 10.61 -2.07 -4.19
CA LYS A 114 10.99 -3.30 -4.86
C LYS A 114 10.88 -4.48 -3.91
N THR A 115 10.38 -5.60 -4.42
CA THR A 115 10.28 -6.84 -3.67
C THR A 115 11.42 -7.78 -4.01
N SER A 116 11.77 -8.70 -3.08
CA SER A 116 12.87 -9.64 -3.24
C SER A 116 12.43 -11.07 -3.57
N GLY A 117 11.13 -11.37 -3.46
CA GLY A 117 10.62 -12.74 -3.55
C GLY A 117 10.59 -13.49 -2.21
N GLU A 118 11.14 -12.89 -1.16
CA GLU A 118 11.10 -13.41 0.22
C GLU A 118 10.20 -12.53 1.09
N TRP A 119 9.85 -13.04 2.28
CA TRP A 119 9.19 -12.20 3.28
C TRP A 119 10.10 -11.05 3.70
N GLN A 120 9.59 -9.85 3.70
CA GLN A 120 10.31 -8.64 4.07
C GLN A 120 9.38 -7.62 4.72
N THR A 121 10.00 -6.74 5.49
CA THR A 121 9.34 -5.58 6.05
C THR A 121 9.71 -4.36 5.23
N ILE A 122 8.71 -3.74 4.60
CA ILE A 122 8.88 -2.49 3.84
C ILE A 122 8.54 -1.33 4.76
N GLU A 123 9.48 -0.43 4.97
CA GLU A 123 9.27 0.81 5.72
C GLU A 123 9.16 1.99 4.77
N ILE A 124 8.09 2.73 4.85
CA ILE A 124 7.78 3.85 3.96
C ILE A 124 7.61 5.12 4.79
N PRO A 125 8.60 6.03 4.77
CA PRO A 125 8.43 7.33 5.42
C PRO A 125 7.29 8.11 4.75
N LEU A 126 6.30 8.53 5.51
CA LEU A 126 5.12 9.21 4.96
C LEU A 126 5.50 10.51 4.26
N ASN A 127 6.47 11.25 4.79
CA ASN A 127 6.96 12.51 4.20
C ASN A 127 7.78 12.31 2.90
N LYS A 128 8.04 11.07 2.49
CA LYS A 128 8.69 10.74 1.20
C LYS A 128 7.67 10.32 0.14
N MET A 129 6.40 10.24 0.49
CA MET A 129 5.35 9.90 -0.46
C MET A 129 5.02 11.11 -1.35
N GLU A 130 5.12 10.93 -2.66
CA GLU A 130 5.03 12.01 -3.64
C GLU A 130 3.59 12.18 -4.16
N PRO A 131 3.11 13.44 -4.33
CA PRO A 131 1.76 13.70 -4.81
C PRO A 131 1.60 13.34 -6.29
N SER A 132 0.49 12.69 -6.63
CA SER A 132 0.18 12.27 -7.99
C SER A 132 -1.33 12.29 -8.27
N TYR A 133 -1.69 12.51 -9.52
CA TYR A 133 -3.04 12.36 -10.03
C TYR A 133 -3.02 11.71 -11.43
N ARG A 134 -3.75 10.61 -11.59
CA ARG A 134 -3.84 9.86 -12.86
C ARG A 134 -2.47 9.54 -13.47
N GLY A 135 -1.53 9.11 -12.63
CA GLY A 135 -0.18 8.74 -13.06
C GLY A 135 0.78 9.91 -13.29
N ASN A 136 0.33 11.14 -13.15
CA ASN A 136 1.16 12.33 -13.32
C ASN A 136 1.57 12.89 -11.95
N LYS A 137 2.87 13.16 -11.79
CA LYS A 137 3.38 13.85 -10.62
C LYS A 137 2.81 15.28 -10.57
N LEU A 138 2.39 15.69 -9.39
CA LEU A 138 1.89 17.04 -9.14
C LEU A 138 2.96 17.93 -8.54
N ASP A 139 2.90 19.22 -8.86
CA ASP A 139 3.74 20.24 -8.24
C ASP A 139 3.12 20.70 -6.91
N GLN A 140 3.20 19.81 -5.93
CA GLN A 140 2.68 19.97 -4.57
C GLN A 140 3.68 19.36 -3.59
N PRO A 141 3.62 19.72 -2.30
CA PRO A 141 4.45 19.08 -1.28
C PRO A 141 4.15 17.57 -1.17
N ASN A 142 5.15 16.81 -0.73
CA ASN A 142 4.96 15.43 -0.30
C ASN A 142 3.92 15.35 0.83
N PHE A 143 3.48 14.13 1.12
CA PHE A 143 2.45 13.90 2.13
C PHE A 143 2.81 14.55 3.48
N ASN A 144 1.90 15.37 4.00
CA ASN A 144 2.03 16.08 5.28
C ASN A 144 0.69 16.25 6.02
N ALA A 145 -0.32 15.47 5.64
CA ALA A 145 -1.64 15.55 6.25
C ALA A 145 -1.67 14.90 7.65
N ASN A 146 -2.65 15.30 8.44
CA ASN A 146 -2.89 14.77 9.78
C ASN A 146 -3.88 13.60 9.80
N GLN A 147 -4.42 13.23 8.64
CA GLN A 147 -5.38 12.13 8.52
C GLN A 147 -5.10 11.28 7.29
N MET A 148 -5.66 10.08 7.30
CA MET A 148 -5.60 9.12 6.19
C MET A 148 -6.97 8.44 6.03
N GLN A 149 -7.39 8.19 4.80
CA GLN A 149 -8.68 7.57 4.49
C GLN A 149 -8.61 6.48 3.43
N GLU A 150 -7.49 6.33 2.71
CA GLU A 150 -7.28 5.25 1.75
C GLU A 150 -5.85 4.75 1.82
N VAL A 151 -5.70 3.44 1.67
CA VAL A 151 -4.44 2.78 1.32
C VAL A 151 -4.66 1.93 0.07
N ARG A 152 -3.62 1.81 -0.77
CA ARG A 152 -3.69 1.07 -2.03
C ARG A 152 -2.34 0.44 -2.37
N PHE A 153 -2.40 -0.81 -2.83
CA PHE A 153 -1.28 -1.48 -3.50
C PHE A 153 -1.54 -1.48 -5.00
N LEU A 154 -0.52 -1.17 -5.80
CA LEU A 154 -0.66 -1.07 -7.25
C LEU A 154 0.58 -1.58 -7.94
N ILE A 155 0.40 -2.26 -9.07
CA ILE A 155 1.47 -2.63 -10.00
C ILE A 155 1.24 -1.93 -11.34
N SER A 156 2.28 -1.22 -11.83
CA SER A 156 2.27 -0.50 -13.09
C SER A 156 3.71 -0.27 -13.56
N ASN A 157 4.31 -1.28 -14.18
CA ASN A 157 5.71 -1.28 -14.57
C ASN A 157 5.94 -1.02 -16.06
N GLY A 158 4.89 -0.58 -16.78
CA GLY A 158 4.96 -0.28 -18.21
C GLY A 158 5.11 -1.51 -19.09
N LYS A 159 4.74 -2.68 -18.61
CA LYS A 159 4.80 -3.95 -19.35
C LYS A 159 3.67 -4.90 -18.98
N ALA A 160 3.34 -5.79 -19.91
CA ALA A 160 2.44 -6.91 -19.65
C ALA A 160 3.20 -7.96 -18.82
N GLU A 161 2.66 -8.29 -17.65
CA GLU A 161 3.29 -9.23 -16.73
C GLU A 161 2.29 -9.82 -15.75
N ASN A 162 2.59 -11.04 -15.30
CA ASN A 162 1.90 -11.65 -14.17
C ASN A 162 2.51 -11.13 -12.89
N PHE A 163 1.73 -11.09 -11.81
CA PHE A 163 2.24 -10.63 -10.53
C PHE A 163 1.61 -11.39 -9.36
N ARG A 164 2.33 -11.40 -8.24
CA ARG A 164 1.86 -11.97 -6.99
C ARG A 164 2.48 -11.23 -5.81
N LEU A 165 1.62 -10.62 -5.00
CA LEU A 165 2.02 -9.91 -3.78
C LEU A 165 1.23 -10.51 -2.61
N GLU A 166 1.91 -11.12 -1.66
CA GLU A 166 1.33 -11.66 -0.43
C GLU A 166 1.53 -10.68 0.70
N ILE A 167 0.46 -10.34 1.42
CA ILE A 167 0.44 -9.29 2.43
C ILE A 167 -0.06 -9.88 3.74
N ASP A 168 0.70 -9.70 4.81
CA ASP A 168 0.34 -10.10 6.17
C ASP A 168 -0.35 -8.94 6.91
N LYS A 169 0.31 -7.81 7.05
CA LYS A 169 -0.26 -6.66 7.78
C LYS A 169 0.38 -5.32 7.40
N LEU A 170 -0.37 -4.28 7.73
CA LEU A 170 -0.05 -2.89 7.49
C LEU A 170 -0.22 -2.10 8.79
N VAL A 171 0.85 -1.45 9.25
CA VAL A 171 0.94 -0.70 10.51
C VAL A 171 1.51 0.68 10.24
N LEU A 172 1.05 1.70 10.97
CA LEU A 172 1.75 2.98 11.08
C LEU A 172 2.58 3.01 12.35
N GLN A 173 3.75 3.60 12.28
CA GLN A 173 4.67 3.77 13.42
C GLN A 173 5.16 5.21 13.50
N GLY A 174 5.30 5.66 14.74
CA GLY A 174 5.96 6.92 15.08
C GLY A 174 7.45 6.78 15.32
#